data_d081713201d62f472a2c894844e9cbc2
#
_entry.id   d081713201d62f472a2c894844e9cbc2
#
_cell.length_a   1.000
_cell.length_b   1.000
_cell.length_c   1.000
_cell.angle_alpha   90.00
_cell.angle_beta   90.00
_cell.angle_gamma   90.00
#
_symmetry.space_group_name_H-M   'P 1'
#
loop_
_entity.id
_entity.type
_entity.pdbx_description
1 polymer ?
#
loop_
_entity_poly.entity_id
_entity_poly.type
_entity_poly.pdbx_seq_one_letter_code
_entity_poly.pdbx_strand_id
1 'polypeptide(L)'
;MSEPLLSVKNMKKTFQANGGMFSKKKFVHAVNDVSFDIYPGETFSLVGESGCGKSTTGKLIDHLITPDSGEIWFEGKEISRLSEKEMRPLRSDIQMVFQDPYGSLNPRMKVQDLIGEPLLIHTNMSAGERLKKVHELLGTVGLSPSHGERYPHEFSGGQRQRIGIARALTVQPKLIIADEPVSALDVSIQAQVLNLLQQLQKDLNLTYLFISHDLSVVEMISDRIGVMYLGTIVETAPKKELYANPRHPYTRALLSAVPIPDPEVKKERITLKGDLPSPSNPPSGCLFHTRCPHCTEKCKTQVPTPVEIAPGHIVKCHYPELTE
;
A
#
# COMPACT_ATOMS: atom_id res chain seq x y z
N MET A 1 18.13 -16.77 5.78
CA MET A 1 16.99 -15.86 5.46
C MET A 1 17.46 -14.94 4.35
N SER A 2 16.66 -14.74 3.30
CA SER A 2 16.98 -13.80 2.22
C SER A 2 17.04 -12.37 2.79
N GLU A 3 17.91 -11.53 2.26
CA GLU A 3 17.94 -10.11 2.61
C GLU A 3 16.64 -9.42 2.09
N PRO A 4 16.06 -8.48 2.85
CA PRO A 4 14.89 -7.75 2.39
C PRO A 4 15.23 -6.83 1.21
N LEU A 5 14.34 -6.76 0.23
CA LEU A 5 14.41 -5.78 -0.86
C LEU A 5 14.18 -4.37 -0.34
N LEU A 6 13.15 -4.24 0.54
CA LEU A 6 12.81 -2.99 1.24
C LEU A 6 12.75 -3.24 2.74
N SER A 7 13.39 -2.37 3.53
CA SER A 7 13.26 -2.35 4.99
C SER A 7 12.89 -0.95 5.47
N VAL A 8 11.81 -0.84 6.21
CA VAL A 8 11.32 0.40 6.81
C VAL A 8 11.47 0.27 8.32
N LYS A 9 12.13 1.26 8.96
CA LYS A 9 12.44 1.24 10.40
C LYS A 9 11.99 2.52 11.08
N ASN A 10 11.10 2.40 12.05
CA ASN A 10 10.62 3.47 12.93
C ASN A 10 10.20 4.75 12.19
N MET A 11 9.62 4.59 10.99
CA MET A 11 9.26 5.69 10.11
C MET A 11 8.16 6.54 10.71
N LYS A 12 8.35 7.89 10.68
CA LYS A 12 7.37 8.87 11.17
C LYS A 12 7.16 9.99 10.17
N LYS A 13 5.90 10.44 10.08
CA LYS A 13 5.51 11.62 9.29
C LYS A 13 4.35 12.37 9.93
N THR A 14 4.56 13.64 10.15
CA THR A 14 3.56 14.57 10.68
C THR A 14 3.32 15.69 9.68
N PHE A 15 2.07 16.02 9.43
CA PHE A 15 1.70 17.15 8.60
C PHE A 15 1.14 18.27 9.48
N GLN A 16 1.51 19.50 9.18
CA GLN A 16 0.89 20.66 9.77
C GLN A 16 -0.42 20.96 9.04
N ALA A 17 -1.56 20.85 9.73
CA ALA A 17 -2.83 21.30 9.21
C ALA A 17 -2.93 22.84 9.39
N ASN A 18 -3.15 23.54 8.30
CA ASN A 18 -3.38 24.99 8.34
C ASN A 18 -4.73 25.25 9.01
N GLY A 19 -4.69 25.72 10.23
CA GLY A 19 -5.83 26.41 10.85
C GLY A 19 -5.92 27.82 10.29
N GLY A 20 -7.11 28.42 10.24
CA GLY A 20 -7.28 29.82 9.85
C GLY A 20 -6.36 30.76 10.65
N MET A 21 -6.19 32.01 10.22
CA MET A 21 -5.20 32.99 10.66
C MET A 21 -5.10 33.19 12.19
N PHE A 22 -6.08 32.73 12.98
CA PHE A 22 -6.15 32.81 14.45
C PHE A 22 -6.26 31.44 15.15
N SER A 23 -6.16 30.31 14.43
CA SER A 23 -6.31 28.99 15.06
C SER A 23 -4.95 28.40 15.45
N LYS A 24 -4.91 27.65 16.57
CA LYS A 24 -3.70 26.89 16.98
C LYS A 24 -3.29 25.93 15.86
N LYS A 25 -2.01 25.85 15.54
CA LYS A 25 -1.45 24.87 14.62
C LYS A 25 -1.85 23.47 15.07
N LYS A 26 -2.53 22.72 14.21
CA LYS A 26 -2.84 21.32 14.43
C LYS A 26 -1.83 20.46 13.68
N PHE A 27 -1.34 19.42 14.33
CA PHE A 27 -0.44 18.44 13.72
C PHE A 27 -1.17 17.14 13.50
N VAL A 28 -1.05 16.56 12.32
CA VAL A 28 -1.65 15.28 11.94
C VAL A 28 -0.53 14.24 11.86
N HIS A 29 -0.51 13.30 12.78
CA HIS A 29 0.45 12.19 12.81
C HIS A 29 0.01 11.11 11.82
N ALA A 30 0.37 11.30 10.55
CA ALA A 30 -0.08 10.42 9.47
C ALA A 30 0.63 9.05 9.50
N VAL A 31 1.92 9.03 9.87
CA VAL A 31 2.71 7.82 10.07
C VAL A 31 3.44 7.96 11.41
N ASN A 32 3.33 6.97 12.27
CA ASN A 32 3.86 7.01 13.62
C ASN A 32 4.46 5.66 14.01
N ASP A 33 5.78 5.56 13.91
CA ASP A 33 6.56 4.38 14.30
C ASP A 33 6.20 3.12 13.47
N VAL A 34 6.27 3.25 12.14
CA VAL A 34 6.02 2.15 11.21
C VAL A 34 7.33 1.45 10.87
N SER A 35 7.33 0.11 11.05
CA SER A 35 8.47 -0.76 10.72
C SER A 35 7.98 -2.05 10.07
N PHE A 36 8.57 -2.44 8.94
CA PHE A 36 8.34 -3.71 8.25
C PHE A 36 9.39 -3.94 7.17
N ASP A 37 9.52 -5.20 6.75
CA ASP A 37 10.39 -5.63 5.66
C ASP A 37 9.55 -6.22 4.53
N ILE A 38 10.02 -6.06 3.28
CA ILE A 38 9.47 -6.71 2.09
C ILE A 38 10.60 -7.49 1.41
N TYR A 39 10.35 -8.76 1.09
CA TYR A 39 11.32 -9.64 0.47
C TYR A 39 11.15 -9.70 -1.06
N PRO A 40 12.21 -10.00 -1.83
CA PRO A 40 12.12 -10.12 -3.28
C PRO A 40 11.03 -11.13 -3.71
N GLY A 41 10.19 -10.73 -4.68
CA GLY A 41 9.09 -11.55 -5.20
C GLY A 41 7.86 -11.64 -4.29
N GLU A 42 7.86 -10.98 -3.12
CA GLU A 42 6.76 -10.96 -2.16
C GLU A 42 5.71 -9.88 -2.51
N THR A 43 4.45 -10.19 -2.24
CA THR A 43 3.40 -9.16 -2.08
C THR A 43 3.15 -8.92 -0.60
N PHE A 44 3.69 -7.81 -0.08
CA PHE A 44 3.35 -7.31 1.25
C PHE A 44 2.17 -6.34 1.14
N SER A 45 1.08 -6.63 1.83
CA SER A 45 -0.09 -5.74 1.83
C SER A 45 -0.19 -4.90 3.09
N LEU A 46 -0.54 -3.63 2.93
CA LEU A 46 -0.82 -2.70 4.01
C LEU A 46 -2.31 -2.37 4.02
N VAL A 47 -3.02 -2.76 5.09
CA VAL A 47 -4.49 -2.63 5.19
C VAL A 47 -4.90 -1.81 6.40
N GLY A 48 -6.14 -1.29 6.38
CA GLY A 48 -6.73 -0.53 7.49
C GLY A 48 -7.77 0.47 7.02
N GLU A 49 -8.46 1.11 7.96
CA GLU A 49 -9.49 2.13 7.67
C GLU A 49 -8.93 3.29 6.85
N SER A 50 -9.81 3.99 6.10
CA SER A 50 -9.40 5.19 5.34
C SER A 50 -8.80 6.26 6.26
N GLY A 51 -7.73 6.92 5.80
CA GLY A 51 -7.03 7.93 6.59
C GLY A 51 -6.07 7.40 7.66
N CYS A 52 -5.87 6.08 7.80
CA CYS A 52 -4.92 5.54 8.79
C CYS A 52 -3.43 5.68 8.43
N GLY A 53 -3.08 6.24 7.25
CA GLY A 53 -1.70 6.53 6.86
C GLY A 53 -1.09 5.64 5.77
N LYS A 54 -1.81 4.67 5.20
CA LYS A 54 -1.32 3.72 4.19
C LYS A 54 -0.70 4.39 2.96
N SER A 55 -1.46 5.24 2.27
CA SER A 55 -0.97 5.96 1.08
C SER A 55 0.17 6.92 1.40
N THR A 56 0.17 7.49 2.61
CA THR A 56 1.31 8.29 3.09
C THR A 56 2.57 7.44 3.24
N THR A 57 2.44 6.22 3.76
CA THR A 57 3.54 5.25 3.86
C THR A 57 4.09 4.91 2.47
N GLY A 58 3.24 4.63 1.49
CA GLY A 58 3.66 4.41 0.10
C GLY A 58 4.41 5.59 -0.50
N LYS A 59 3.91 6.81 -0.31
CA LYS A 59 4.55 8.05 -0.81
C LYS A 59 5.89 8.35 -0.14
N LEU A 60 6.08 7.96 1.12
CA LEU A 60 7.36 8.06 1.83
C LEU A 60 8.39 7.10 1.24
N ILE A 61 7.99 5.87 0.93
CA ILE A 61 8.86 4.84 0.33
C ILE A 61 9.25 5.22 -1.10
N ASP A 62 8.30 5.73 -1.90
CA ASP A 62 8.56 6.25 -3.26
C ASP A 62 9.33 7.59 -3.26
N HIS A 63 9.66 8.11 -2.08
CA HIS A 63 10.34 9.39 -1.92
C HIS A 63 9.61 10.59 -2.57
N LEU A 64 8.28 10.53 -2.69
CA LEU A 64 7.44 11.67 -3.09
C LEU A 64 7.31 12.69 -1.95
N ILE A 65 7.44 12.23 -0.72
CA ILE A 65 7.53 13.03 0.50
C ILE A 65 8.65 12.46 1.38
N THR A 66 9.34 13.32 2.13
CA THR A 66 10.41 12.91 3.04
C THR A 66 9.87 12.57 4.42
N PRO A 67 10.36 11.53 5.11
CA PRO A 67 10.01 11.22 6.49
C PRO A 67 10.59 12.29 7.44
N ASP A 68 9.92 12.48 8.59
CA ASP A 68 10.44 13.36 9.65
C ASP A 68 11.53 12.65 10.47
N SER A 69 11.40 11.32 10.63
CA SER A 69 12.38 10.43 11.25
C SER A 69 12.17 8.98 10.83
N GLY A 70 13.12 8.12 11.18
CA GLY A 70 13.17 6.72 10.76
C GLY A 70 14.00 6.53 9.51
N GLU A 71 14.09 5.29 9.07
CA GLU A 71 14.97 4.87 7.97
C GLU A 71 14.17 4.04 6.96
N ILE A 72 14.52 4.22 5.68
CA ILE A 72 14.03 3.41 4.57
C ILE A 72 15.26 2.89 3.84
N TRP A 73 15.39 1.57 3.75
CA TRP A 73 16.49 0.88 3.09
C TRP A 73 15.96 0.14 1.86
N PHE A 74 16.57 0.34 0.72
CA PHE A 74 16.26 -0.36 -0.51
C PHE A 74 17.53 -1.04 -1.04
N GLU A 75 17.50 -2.37 -1.20
CA GLU A 75 18.67 -3.18 -1.57
C GLU A 75 19.91 -2.88 -0.71
N GLY A 76 19.73 -2.76 0.61
CA GLY A 76 20.81 -2.47 1.55
C GLY A 76 21.33 -1.03 1.53
N LYS A 77 20.75 -0.14 0.70
CA LYS A 77 21.08 1.28 0.65
C LYS A 77 20.02 2.10 1.37
N GLU A 78 20.42 2.99 2.29
CA GLU A 78 19.50 3.93 2.91
C GLU A 78 19.06 5.00 1.89
N ILE A 79 17.73 5.16 1.73
CA ILE A 79 17.13 6.10 0.78
C ILE A 79 16.32 7.21 1.44
N SER A 80 16.12 7.18 2.76
CA SER A 80 15.21 8.09 3.51
C SER A 80 15.51 9.57 3.31
N ARG A 81 16.78 9.92 3.11
CA ARG A 81 17.27 11.31 3.09
C ARG A 81 18.05 11.67 1.82
N LEU A 82 17.93 10.87 0.78
CA LEU A 82 18.55 11.16 -0.50
C LEU A 82 18.01 12.45 -1.10
N SER A 83 18.87 13.21 -1.74
CA SER A 83 18.45 14.31 -2.59
C SER A 83 17.76 13.80 -3.86
N GLU A 84 16.99 14.63 -4.55
CA GLU A 84 16.37 14.28 -5.83
C GLU A 84 17.38 13.76 -6.87
N LYS A 85 18.58 14.32 -6.88
CA LYS A 85 19.66 13.89 -7.79
C LYS A 85 20.12 12.46 -7.49
N GLU A 86 20.21 12.10 -6.21
CA GLU A 86 20.63 10.75 -5.75
C GLU A 86 19.49 9.74 -5.88
N MET A 87 18.23 10.18 -5.75
CA MET A 87 17.06 9.32 -5.89
C MET A 87 16.74 9.02 -7.37
N ARG A 88 17.10 9.91 -8.30
CA ARG A 88 16.78 9.79 -9.72
C ARG A 88 17.14 8.43 -10.34
N PRO A 89 18.32 7.83 -10.10
CA PRO A 89 18.63 6.48 -10.62
C PRO A 89 17.74 5.39 -10.04
N LEU A 90 17.31 5.53 -8.77
CA LEU A 90 16.48 4.54 -8.08
C LEU A 90 14.99 4.61 -8.47
N ARG A 91 14.56 5.71 -9.10
CA ARG A 91 13.18 5.84 -9.57
C ARG A 91 12.83 4.86 -10.70
N SER A 92 13.81 4.27 -11.39
CA SER A 92 13.53 3.15 -12.31
C SER A 92 13.21 1.85 -11.56
N ASP A 93 13.81 1.64 -10.39
CA ASP A 93 13.67 0.42 -9.61
C ASP A 93 12.43 0.42 -8.70
N ILE A 94 11.95 1.61 -8.30
CA ILE A 94 10.75 1.80 -7.48
C ILE A 94 9.72 2.58 -8.30
N GLN A 95 8.56 2.00 -8.53
CA GLN A 95 7.48 2.61 -9.31
C GLN A 95 6.17 2.60 -8.53
N MET A 96 5.31 3.58 -8.78
CA MET A 96 4.01 3.68 -8.12
C MET A 96 2.86 3.60 -9.11
N VAL A 97 1.86 2.78 -8.78
CA VAL A 97 0.54 2.73 -9.43
C VAL A 97 -0.44 3.42 -8.50
N PHE A 98 -1.03 4.52 -8.96
CA PHE A 98 -1.88 5.39 -8.13
C PHE A 98 -3.33 4.91 -8.07
N GLN A 99 -4.01 5.31 -6.99
CA GLN A 99 -5.43 5.03 -6.71
C GLN A 99 -6.37 5.57 -7.78
N ASP A 100 -6.12 6.78 -8.27
CA ASP A 100 -6.96 7.43 -9.30
C ASP A 100 -6.33 7.26 -10.69
N PRO A 101 -6.87 6.35 -11.52
CA PRO A 101 -6.38 6.17 -12.88
C PRO A 101 -6.69 7.36 -13.80
N TYR A 102 -7.64 8.26 -13.41
CA TYR A 102 -7.94 9.47 -14.16
C TYR A 102 -6.91 10.57 -13.90
N GLY A 103 -6.63 10.84 -12.62
CA GLY A 103 -5.69 11.88 -12.21
C GLY A 103 -4.23 11.53 -12.48
N SER A 104 -3.89 10.23 -12.61
CA SER A 104 -2.53 9.77 -12.83
C SER A 104 -2.05 9.82 -14.28
N LEU A 105 -2.96 9.96 -15.24
CA LEU A 105 -2.67 10.01 -16.68
C LEU A 105 -2.96 11.41 -17.25
N ASN A 106 -1.97 12.05 -17.86
CA ASN A 106 -2.20 13.34 -18.52
C ASN A 106 -3.20 13.17 -19.68
N PRO A 107 -4.40 13.77 -19.63
CA PRO A 107 -5.45 13.56 -20.63
C PRO A 107 -5.12 14.13 -22.00
N ARG A 108 -4.06 14.94 -22.12
CA ARG A 108 -3.63 15.59 -23.37
C ARG A 108 -2.52 14.80 -24.10
N MET A 109 -2.01 13.73 -23.49
CA MET A 109 -1.00 12.87 -24.08
C MET A 109 -1.63 11.59 -24.64
N LYS A 110 -1.10 11.07 -25.74
CA LYS A 110 -1.47 9.75 -26.24
C LYS A 110 -0.96 8.66 -25.30
N VAL A 111 -1.63 7.52 -25.27
CA VAL A 111 -1.27 6.39 -24.42
C VAL A 111 0.18 5.92 -24.68
N GLN A 112 0.62 5.87 -25.94
CA GLN A 112 2.00 5.50 -26.26
C GLN A 112 3.04 6.46 -25.68
N ASP A 113 2.73 7.75 -25.61
CA ASP A 113 3.64 8.77 -25.07
C ASP A 113 3.68 8.67 -23.54
N LEU A 114 2.52 8.42 -22.89
CA LEU A 114 2.42 8.20 -21.45
C LEU A 114 3.20 6.98 -20.97
N ILE A 115 3.06 5.85 -21.69
CA ILE A 115 3.80 4.63 -21.37
C ILE A 115 5.29 4.78 -21.73
N GLY A 116 5.61 5.49 -22.81
CA GLY A 116 6.98 5.69 -23.29
C GLY A 116 7.78 6.76 -22.53
N GLU A 117 7.12 7.63 -21.75
CA GLU A 117 7.76 8.72 -21.01
C GLU A 117 8.88 8.25 -20.06
N PRO A 118 8.69 7.19 -19.24
CA PRO A 118 9.77 6.69 -18.40
C PRO A 118 10.98 6.20 -19.19
N LEU A 119 10.79 5.60 -20.39
CA LEU A 119 11.90 5.21 -21.24
C LEU A 119 12.67 6.41 -21.79
N LEU A 120 11.97 7.49 -22.09
CA LEU A 120 12.60 8.74 -22.55
C LEU A 120 13.49 9.34 -21.46
N ILE A 121 13.07 9.22 -20.19
CA ILE A 121 13.78 9.84 -19.05
C ILE A 121 14.95 8.97 -18.58
N HIS A 122 14.78 7.63 -18.57
CA HIS A 122 15.69 6.70 -17.91
C HIS A 122 16.57 5.90 -18.89
N THR A 123 16.34 5.98 -20.22
CA THR A 123 17.09 5.19 -21.22
C THR A 123 17.57 6.06 -22.37
N ASN A 124 18.50 5.52 -23.15
CA ASN A 124 18.98 6.14 -24.41
C ASN A 124 18.32 5.52 -25.65
N MET A 125 17.16 4.87 -25.51
CA MET A 125 16.45 4.24 -26.63
C MET A 125 16.02 5.26 -27.68
N SER A 126 16.12 4.89 -28.94
CA SER A 126 15.54 5.66 -30.05
C SER A 126 14.02 5.69 -30.02
N ALA A 127 13.37 6.61 -30.70
CA ALA A 127 11.91 6.71 -30.75
C ALA A 127 11.25 5.41 -31.25
N GLY A 128 11.88 4.75 -32.24
CA GLY A 128 11.37 3.48 -32.78
C GLY A 128 11.46 2.32 -31.77
N GLU A 129 12.58 2.23 -31.07
CA GLU A 129 12.74 1.21 -29.98
C GLU A 129 11.76 1.42 -28.83
N ARG A 130 11.57 2.66 -28.41
CA ARG A 130 10.57 3.00 -27.38
C ARG A 130 9.15 2.60 -27.82
N LEU A 131 8.76 2.94 -29.05
CA LEU A 131 7.44 2.60 -29.58
C LEU A 131 7.23 1.08 -29.63
N LYS A 132 8.24 0.31 -30.07
CA LYS A 132 8.19 -1.15 -30.06
C LYS A 132 7.98 -1.68 -28.64
N LYS A 133 8.73 -1.19 -27.66
CA LYS A 133 8.60 -1.58 -26.26
C LYS A 133 7.23 -1.25 -25.68
N VAL A 134 6.68 -0.08 -26.02
CA VAL A 134 5.32 0.34 -25.63
C VAL A 134 4.27 -0.63 -26.19
N HIS A 135 4.39 -1.02 -27.46
CA HIS A 135 3.46 -1.98 -28.07
C HIS A 135 3.52 -3.37 -27.42
N GLU A 136 4.73 -3.83 -27.04
CA GLU A 136 4.90 -5.07 -26.27
C GLU A 136 4.21 -4.98 -24.91
N LEU A 137 4.40 -3.86 -24.19
CA LEU A 137 3.79 -3.64 -22.87
C LEU A 137 2.27 -3.52 -22.94
N LEU A 138 1.72 -2.87 -23.97
CA LEU A 138 0.27 -2.86 -24.19
C LEU A 138 -0.27 -4.29 -24.33
N GLY A 139 0.40 -5.13 -25.10
CA GLY A 139 0.07 -6.56 -25.22
C GLY A 139 0.14 -7.30 -23.88
N THR A 140 1.21 -7.05 -23.09
CA THR A 140 1.41 -7.65 -21.76
C THR A 140 0.26 -7.36 -20.79
N VAL A 141 -0.30 -6.15 -20.84
CA VAL A 141 -1.46 -5.78 -19.98
C VAL A 141 -2.82 -6.10 -20.63
N GLY A 142 -2.83 -6.82 -21.78
CA GLY A 142 -4.05 -7.22 -22.47
C GLY A 142 -4.75 -6.12 -23.25
N LEU A 143 -3.97 -5.13 -23.73
CA LEU A 143 -4.44 -4.05 -24.62
C LEU A 143 -3.87 -4.22 -26.02
N SER A 144 -4.62 -3.77 -27.04
CA SER A 144 -4.12 -3.77 -28.41
C SER A 144 -3.00 -2.73 -28.61
N PRO A 145 -1.94 -3.02 -29.37
CA PRO A 145 -0.93 -2.04 -29.77
C PRO A 145 -1.53 -0.78 -30.42
N SER A 146 -2.63 -0.92 -31.18
CA SER A 146 -3.36 0.20 -31.80
C SER A 146 -3.97 1.18 -30.78
N HIS A 147 -4.14 0.76 -29.54
CA HIS A 147 -4.60 1.63 -28.45
C HIS A 147 -3.56 2.70 -28.07
N GLY A 148 -2.29 2.55 -28.47
CA GLY A 148 -1.24 3.54 -28.24
C GLY A 148 -1.54 4.92 -28.82
N GLU A 149 -2.26 4.98 -29.96
CA GLU A 149 -2.63 6.22 -30.65
C GLU A 149 -3.78 7.01 -29.99
N ARG A 150 -4.52 6.38 -29.06
CA ARG A 150 -5.67 6.97 -28.39
C ARG A 150 -5.27 7.79 -27.16
N TYR A 151 -6.23 8.56 -26.66
CA TYR A 151 -6.10 9.36 -25.45
C TYR A 151 -6.76 8.65 -24.24
N PRO A 152 -6.31 8.92 -23.00
CA PRO A 152 -6.87 8.28 -21.79
C PRO A 152 -8.38 8.36 -21.66
N HIS A 153 -9.01 9.46 -22.07
CA HIS A 153 -10.47 9.64 -21.97
C HIS A 153 -11.29 8.69 -22.85
N GLU A 154 -10.66 8.03 -23.84
CA GLU A 154 -11.30 7.05 -24.71
C GLU A 154 -11.36 5.63 -24.14
N PHE A 155 -10.87 5.44 -22.89
CA PHE A 155 -10.77 4.14 -22.23
C PHE A 155 -11.67 4.04 -21.01
N SER A 156 -12.11 2.80 -20.69
CA SER A 156 -12.77 2.50 -19.43
C SER A 156 -11.82 2.62 -18.23
N GLY A 157 -12.36 2.68 -17.01
CA GLY A 157 -11.55 2.75 -15.79
C GLY A 157 -10.54 1.61 -15.67
N GLY A 158 -10.94 0.37 -15.93
CA GLY A 158 -10.06 -0.79 -15.90
C GLY A 158 -8.98 -0.77 -17.00
N GLN A 159 -9.30 -0.27 -18.19
CA GLN A 159 -8.31 -0.09 -19.24
C GLN A 159 -7.28 0.99 -18.88
N ARG A 160 -7.72 2.11 -18.28
CA ARG A 160 -6.79 3.15 -17.77
C ARG A 160 -5.88 2.61 -16.67
N GLN A 161 -6.41 1.78 -15.78
CA GLN A 161 -5.60 1.11 -14.76
C GLN A 161 -4.52 0.23 -15.40
N ARG A 162 -4.88 -0.54 -16.43
CA ARG A 162 -3.91 -1.33 -17.21
C ARG A 162 -2.85 -0.47 -17.89
N ILE A 163 -3.20 0.71 -18.39
CA ILE A 163 -2.25 1.70 -18.94
C ILE A 163 -1.30 2.20 -17.84
N GLY A 164 -1.80 2.51 -16.63
CA GLY A 164 -0.99 2.89 -15.48
C GLY A 164 -0.02 1.79 -15.05
N ILE A 165 -0.47 0.53 -15.06
CA ILE A 165 0.38 -0.64 -14.79
C ILE A 165 1.45 -0.78 -15.90
N ALA A 166 1.08 -0.67 -17.18
CA ALA A 166 2.04 -0.73 -18.30
C ALA A 166 3.12 0.36 -18.16
N ARG A 167 2.73 1.59 -17.79
CA ARG A 167 3.66 2.70 -17.55
C ARG A 167 4.65 2.36 -16.42
N ALA A 168 4.18 1.82 -15.31
CA ALA A 168 5.04 1.42 -14.19
C ALA A 168 6.03 0.30 -14.61
N LEU A 169 5.60 -0.65 -15.44
CA LEU A 169 6.43 -1.76 -15.91
C LEU A 169 7.52 -1.36 -16.93
N THR A 170 7.41 -0.17 -17.52
CA THR A 170 8.23 0.25 -18.65
C THR A 170 9.73 0.20 -18.37
N VAL A 171 10.13 0.55 -17.16
CA VAL A 171 11.53 0.60 -16.69
C VAL A 171 11.98 -0.67 -15.97
N GLN A 172 11.14 -1.72 -15.97
CA GLN A 172 11.40 -3.01 -15.32
C GLN A 172 11.73 -2.87 -13.83
N PRO A 173 10.81 -2.30 -13.03
CA PRO A 173 11.04 -2.03 -11.62
C PRO A 173 11.22 -3.32 -10.81
N LYS A 174 11.93 -3.21 -9.68
CA LYS A 174 12.04 -4.27 -8.68
C LYS A 174 10.90 -4.23 -7.66
N LEU A 175 10.42 -3.02 -7.34
CA LEU A 175 9.33 -2.77 -6.41
C LEU A 175 8.23 -1.93 -7.07
N ILE A 176 7.00 -2.39 -6.99
CA ILE A 176 5.81 -1.61 -7.36
C ILE A 176 4.99 -1.33 -6.12
N ILE A 177 4.75 -0.05 -5.84
CA ILE A 177 3.83 0.42 -4.81
C ILE A 177 2.47 0.60 -5.47
N ALA A 178 1.53 -0.30 -5.19
CA ALA A 178 0.17 -0.25 -5.72
C ALA A 178 -0.76 0.37 -4.68
N ASP A 179 -1.03 1.67 -4.80
CA ASP A 179 -1.88 2.43 -3.86
C ASP A 179 -3.34 2.34 -4.29
N GLU A 180 -4.10 1.48 -3.63
CA GLU A 180 -5.52 1.19 -3.90
C GLU A 180 -5.84 0.95 -5.39
N PRO A 181 -5.11 0.08 -6.10
CA PRO A 181 -5.11 0.03 -7.57
C PRO A 181 -6.44 -0.46 -8.18
N VAL A 182 -7.37 -0.93 -7.37
CA VAL A 182 -8.66 -1.49 -7.82
C VAL A 182 -9.88 -0.84 -7.15
N SER A 183 -9.68 0.10 -6.21
CA SER A 183 -10.77 0.66 -5.38
C SER A 183 -11.85 1.41 -6.17
N ALA A 184 -11.52 1.96 -7.33
CA ALA A 184 -12.43 2.71 -8.20
C ALA A 184 -13.04 1.88 -9.35
N LEU A 185 -12.89 0.53 -9.30
CA LEU A 185 -13.31 -0.37 -10.38
C LEU A 185 -14.47 -1.27 -9.93
N ASP A 186 -15.29 -1.70 -10.89
CA ASP A 186 -16.32 -2.73 -10.65
C ASP A 186 -15.70 -4.07 -10.25
N VAL A 187 -16.39 -4.88 -9.46
CA VAL A 187 -15.90 -6.15 -8.90
C VAL A 187 -15.32 -7.09 -9.96
N SER A 188 -15.99 -7.22 -11.12
CA SER A 188 -15.50 -8.06 -12.22
C SER A 188 -14.20 -7.56 -12.84
N ILE A 189 -14.04 -6.25 -12.93
CA ILE A 189 -12.84 -5.59 -13.45
C ILE A 189 -11.71 -5.65 -12.42
N GLN A 190 -12.05 -5.49 -11.12
CA GLN A 190 -11.09 -5.68 -10.03
C GLN A 190 -10.42 -7.05 -10.12
N ALA A 191 -11.21 -8.13 -10.24
CA ALA A 191 -10.68 -9.49 -10.36
C ALA A 191 -9.73 -9.64 -11.57
N GLN A 192 -10.05 -9.03 -12.71
CA GLN A 192 -9.19 -9.07 -13.89
C GLN A 192 -7.85 -8.34 -13.66
N VAL A 193 -7.87 -7.18 -12.98
CA VAL A 193 -6.64 -6.41 -12.68
C VAL A 193 -5.79 -7.14 -11.64
N LEU A 194 -6.41 -7.76 -10.62
CA LEU A 194 -5.70 -8.58 -9.63
C LEU A 194 -5.02 -9.78 -10.26
N ASN A 195 -5.72 -10.52 -11.13
CA ASN A 195 -5.14 -11.64 -11.86
C ASN A 195 -3.97 -11.19 -12.75
N LEU A 196 -4.09 -10.02 -13.40
CA LEU A 196 -3.00 -9.44 -14.17
C LEU A 196 -1.78 -9.14 -13.28
N LEU A 197 -1.97 -8.50 -12.11
CA LEU A 197 -0.87 -8.20 -11.18
C LEU A 197 -0.18 -9.47 -10.68
N GLN A 198 -0.95 -10.53 -10.34
CA GLN A 198 -0.39 -11.83 -9.93
C GLN A 198 0.38 -12.52 -11.06
N GLN A 199 -0.13 -12.45 -12.31
CA GLN A 199 0.57 -12.99 -13.47
C GLN A 199 1.90 -12.25 -13.69
N LEU A 200 1.88 -10.91 -13.67
CA LEU A 200 3.06 -10.08 -13.82
C LEU A 200 4.09 -10.33 -12.72
N GLN A 201 3.64 -10.55 -11.46
CA GLN A 201 4.53 -10.91 -10.35
C GLN A 201 5.32 -12.19 -10.66
N LYS A 202 4.62 -13.23 -11.14
CA LYS A 202 5.24 -14.53 -11.45
C LYS A 202 6.16 -14.44 -12.66
N ASP A 203 5.71 -13.79 -13.74
CA ASP A 203 6.44 -13.74 -15.01
C ASP A 203 7.69 -12.86 -14.94
N LEU A 204 7.64 -11.78 -14.15
CA LEU A 204 8.68 -10.77 -14.05
C LEU A 204 9.40 -10.75 -12.69
N ASN A 205 9.04 -11.67 -11.78
CA ASN A 205 9.55 -11.73 -10.39
C ASN A 205 9.44 -10.38 -9.66
N LEU A 206 8.27 -9.70 -9.81
CA LEU A 206 8.03 -8.39 -9.22
C LEU A 206 7.76 -8.50 -7.73
N THR A 207 8.17 -7.48 -6.99
CA THR A 207 7.83 -7.30 -5.59
C THR A 207 6.76 -6.22 -5.46
N TYR A 208 5.75 -6.43 -4.62
CA TYR A 208 4.67 -5.47 -4.42
C TYR A 208 4.59 -4.98 -2.96
N LEU A 209 4.44 -3.66 -2.80
CA LEU A 209 3.75 -3.08 -1.65
C LEU A 209 2.32 -2.76 -2.09
N PHE A 210 1.36 -3.58 -1.68
CA PHE A 210 -0.03 -3.47 -2.08
C PHE A 210 -0.84 -2.78 -0.98
N ILE A 211 -1.40 -1.60 -1.25
CA ILE A 211 -2.20 -0.83 -0.29
C ILE A 211 -3.67 -0.99 -0.64
N SER A 212 -4.49 -1.39 0.34
CA SER A 212 -5.93 -1.53 0.17
C SER A 212 -6.67 -1.30 1.49
N HIS A 213 -7.95 -0.97 1.40
CA HIS A 213 -8.88 -1.02 2.52
C HIS A 213 -9.82 -2.24 2.44
N ASP A 214 -9.79 -2.99 1.33
CA ASP A 214 -10.61 -4.18 1.11
C ASP A 214 -9.81 -5.46 1.40
N LEU A 215 -10.18 -6.13 2.50
CA LEU A 215 -9.53 -7.38 2.93
C LEU A 215 -9.83 -8.55 1.98
N SER A 216 -10.96 -8.56 1.27
CA SER A 216 -11.25 -9.61 0.28
C SER A 216 -10.27 -9.55 -0.89
N VAL A 217 -9.93 -8.33 -1.33
CA VAL A 217 -8.92 -8.08 -2.37
C VAL A 217 -7.52 -8.52 -1.89
N VAL A 218 -7.19 -8.17 -0.64
CA VAL A 218 -5.90 -8.48 -0.02
C VAL A 218 -5.71 -9.99 0.17
N GLU A 219 -6.76 -10.72 0.54
CA GLU A 219 -6.72 -12.19 0.64
C GLU A 219 -6.30 -12.85 -0.69
N MET A 220 -6.70 -12.29 -1.82
CA MET A 220 -6.37 -12.86 -3.14
C MET A 220 -4.89 -12.68 -3.49
N ILE A 221 -4.29 -11.51 -3.21
CA ILE A 221 -2.98 -11.15 -3.79
C ILE A 221 -1.80 -11.27 -2.82
N SER A 222 -2.03 -11.24 -1.50
CA SER A 222 -0.96 -11.06 -0.51
C SER A 222 -0.25 -12.35 -0.13
N ASP A 223 1.02 -12.22 0.25
CA ASP A 223 1.79 -13.23 0.98
C ASP A 223 1.81 -12.92 2.48
N ARG A 224 2.11 -11.66 2.84
CA ARG A 224 2.08 -11.12 4.21
C ARG A 224 1.28 -9.83 4.27
N ILE A 225 0.71 -9.54 5.43
CA ILE A 225 -0.20 -8.41 5.62
C ILE A 225 0.19 -7.65 6.88
N GLY A 226 0.31 -6.32 6.75
CA GLY A 226 0.42 -5.38 7.87
C GLY A 226 -0.90 -4.63 8.05
N VAL A 227 -1.49 -4.72 9.23
CA VAL A 227 -2.72 -4.02 9.60
C VAL A 227 -2.37 -2.69 10.25
N MET A 228 -2.81 -1.59 9.65
CA MET A 228 -2.47 -0.23 10.08
C MET A 228 -3.66 0.46 10.74
N TYR A 229 -3.42 1.08 11.89
CA TYR A 229 -4.39 1.86 12.66
C TYR A 229 -3.74 3.16 13.16
N LEU A 230 -4.33 4.33 12.88
CA LEU A 230 -3.85 5.66 13.30
C LEU A 230 -2.33 5.85 13.13
N GLY A 231 -1.82 5.55 11.94
CA GLY A 231 -0.41 5.75 11.60
C GLY A 231 0.55 4.68 12.10
N THR A 232 0.08 3.61 12.74
CA THR A 232 0.91 2.55 13.33
C THR A 232 0.47 1.18 12.80
N ILE A 233 1.42 0.27 12.57
CA ILE A 233 1.12 -1.15 12.32
C ILE A 233 0.81 -1.80 13.66
N VAL A 234 -0.39 -2.38 13.77
CA VAL A 234 -0.89 -3.03 15.00
C VAL A 234 -0.74 -4.55 14.95
N GLU A 235 -0.71 -5.12 13.76
CA GLU A 235 -0.51 -6.55 13.54
C GLU A 235 0.13 -6.79 12.18
N THR A 236 1.09 -7.72 12.11
CA THR A 236 1.70 -8.20 10.86
C THR A 236 1.77 -9.72 10.92
N ALA A 237 1.31 -10.41 9.87
CA ALA A 237 1.40 -11.86 9.79
C ALA A 237 1.42 -12.36 8.34
N PRO A 238 1.86 -13.62 8.11
CA PRO A 238 1.55 -14.35 6.90
C PRO A 238 0.03 -14.39 6.66
N LYS A 239 -0.40 -14.25 5.42
CA LYS A 239 -1.84 -14.18 5.05
C LYS A 239 -2.68 -15.26 5.74
N LYS A 240 -2.26 -16.52 5.59
CA LYS A 240 -3.01 -17.66 6.15
C LYS A 240 -3.20 -17.53 7.67
N GLU A 241 -2.16 -17.08 8.37
CA GLU A 241 -2.19 -16.92 9.83
C GLU A 241 -3.08 -15.75 10.23
N LEU A 242 -2.99 -14.60 9.54
CA LEU A 242 -3.82 -13.44 9.86
C LEU A 242 -5.32 -13.72 9.72
N TYR A 243 -5.73 -14.48 8.67
CA TYR A 243 -7.14 -14.80 8.45
C TYR A 243 -7.64 -15.91 9.37
N ALA A 244 -6.79 -16.88 9.73
CA ALA A 244 -7.16 -17.97 10.63
C ALA A 244 -7.13 -17.56 12.11
N ASN A 245 -6.10 -16.80 12.52
CA ASN A 245 -5.78 -16.50 13.92
C ASN A 245 -5.47 -15.01 14.15
N PRO A 246 -6.35 -14.05 13.79
CA PRO A 246 -6.12 -12.64 14.06
C PRO A 246 -6.04 -12.39 15.57
N ARG A 247 -5.02 -11.69 16.03
CA ARG A 247 -4.73 -11.49 17.45
C ARG A 247 -5.05 -10.10 17.97
N HIS A 248 -4.91 -9.08 17.12
CA HIS A 248 -5.30 -7.74 17.55
C HIS A 248 -6.82 -7.55 17.44
N PRO A 249 -7.50 -7.00 18.46
CA PRO A 249 -8.96 -6.83 18.42
C PRO A 249 -9.47 -5.98 17.23
N TYR A 250 -8.67 -5.05 16.76
CA TYR A 250 -8.97 -4.28 15.54
C TYR A 250 -8.95 -5.16 14.27
N THR A 251 -7.94 -6.01 14.13
CA THR A 251 -7.85 -6.96 13.00
C THR A 251 -9.04 -7.91 12.97
N ARG A 252 -9.44 -8.44 14.13
CA ARG A 252 -10.63 -9.29 14.27
C ARG A 252 -11.90 -8.57 13.82
N ALA A 253 -12.07 -7.32 14.25
CA ALA A 253 -13.22 -6.51 13.84
C ALA A 253 -13.23 -6.26 12.33
N LEU A 254 -12.08 -5.91 11.71
CA LEU A 254 -11.97 -5.75 10.27
C LEU A 254 -12.30 -7.04 9.52
N LEU A 255 -11.73 -8.17 9.93
CA LEU A 255 -11.98 -9.47 9.30
C LEU A 255 -13.41 -9.96 9.51
N SER A 256 -14.06 -9.61 10.66
CA SER A 256 -15.46 -9.96 10.88
C SER A 256 -16.43 -9.25 9.92
N ALA A 257 -16.00 -8.12 9.34
CA ALA A 257 -16.80 -7.36 8.38
C ALA A 257 -16.68 -7.85 6.94
N VAL A 258 -15.71 -8.73 6.66
CA VAL A 258 -15.52 -9.33 5.31
C VAL A 258 -16.69 -10.26 5.01
N PRO A 259 -17.43 -10.03 3.89
CA PRO A 259 -18.50 -10.92 3.48
C PRO A 259 -17.97 -12.33 3.17
N ILE A 260 -18.69 -13.35 3.65
CA ILE A 260 -18.43 -14.74 3.26
C ILE A 260 -19.39 -15.06 2.10
N PRO A 261 -18.91 -15.64 0.99
CA PRO A 261 -19.76 -15.96 -0.16
C PRO A 261 -20.73 -17.13 0.09
N ASP A 262 -20.79 -17.66 1.30
CA ASP A 262 -21.70 -18.73 1.71
C ASP A 262 -22.86 -18.14 2.53
N PRO A 263 -24.11 -18.16 2.03
CA PRO A 263 -25.29 -17.62 2.73
C PRO A 263 -25.69 -18.41 3.99
N GLU A 264 -25.20 -19.67 4.15
CA GLU A 264 -25.51 -20.49 5.31
C GLU A 264 -24.60 -20.18 6.50
N VAL A 265 -23.43 -19.59 6.26
CA VAL A 265 -22.47 -19.23 7.32
C VAL A 265 -22.84 -17.88 7.92
N LYS A 266 -23.44 -17.89 9.11
CA LYS A 266 -23.69 -16.70 9.90
C LYS A 266 -22.41 -16.31 10.66
N LYS A 267 -21.67 -15.32 10.16
CA LYS A 267 -20.55 -14.73 10.88
C LYS A 267 -21.07 -13.61 11.79
N GLU A 268 -20.78 -13.67 13.07
CA GLU A 268 -21.06 -12.55 13.98
C GLU A 268 -20.14 -11.38 13.65
N ARG A 269 -20.75 -10.27 13.22
CA ARG A 269 -20.01 -9.03 12.95
C ARG A 269 -19.64 -8.33 14.25
N ILE A 270 -18.35 -8.12 14.48
CA ILE A 270 -17.85 -7.32 15.60
C ILE A 270 -18.04 -5.85 15.26
N THR A 271 -19.01 -5.20 15.89
CA THR A 271 -19.24 -3.77 15.72
C THR A 271 -18.32 -2.98 16.66
N LEU A 272 -17.41 -2.19 16.07
CA LEU A 272 -16.56 -1.30 16.85
C LEU A 272 -17.40 -0.13 17.39
N LYS A 273 -17.29 0.12 18.70
CA LYS A 273 -17.97 1.23 19.36
C LYS A 273 -17.16 2.53 19.20
N GLY A 274 -17.86 3.65 19.03
CA GLY A 274 -17.26 4.98 18.92
C GLY A 274 -16.66 5.28 17.54
N ASP A 275 -16.36 6.57 17.33
CA ASP A 275 -15.77 7.07 16.09
C ASP A 275 -14.26 6.82 16.03
N LEU A 276 -13.70 6.88 14.83
CA LEU A 276 -12.26 6.85 14.63
C LEU A 276 -11.63 8.09 15.30
N PRO A 277 -10.70 7.91 16.25
CA PRO A 277 -10.04 9.05 16.88
C PRO A 277 -9.29 9.90 15.86
N SER A 278 -9.24 11.20 16.12
CA SER A 278 -8.54 12.13 15.23
C SER A 278 -7.02 11.87 15.25
N PRO A 279 -6.37 11.72 14.11
CA PRO A 279 -4.90 11.62 14.04
C PRO A 279 -4.19 12.92 14.47
N SER A 280 -4.94 14.03 14.65
CA SER A 280 -4.41 15.28 15.23
C SER A 280 -4.39 15.28 16.75
N ASN A 281 -5.11 14.37 17.39
CA ASN A 281 -5.15 14.20 18.85
C ASN A 281 -5.29 12.71 19.14
N PRO A 282 -4.23 11.91 18.89
CA PRO A 282 -4.28 10.48 19.10
C PRO A 282 -4.47 10.15 20.59
N PRO A 283 -5.16 9.05 20.92
CA PRO A 283 -5.30 8.59 22.29
C PRO A 283 -3.95 8.29 22.93
N SER A 284 -3.85 8.46 24.26
CA SER A 284 -2.69 8.02 25.05
C SER A 284 -2.60 6.49 25.11
N GLY A 285 -1.44 5.95 25.41
CA GLY A 285 -1.23 4.51 25.52
C GLY A 285 -1.49 3.74 24.22
N CYS A 286 -2.28 2.67 24.28
CA CYS A 286 -2.69 1.93 23.09
C CYS A 286 -3.65 2.79 22.24
N LEU A 287 -3.30 3.07 20.98
CA LEU A 287 -4.11 3.91 20.11
C LEU A 287 -5.54 3.39 19.90
N PHE A 288 -5.73 2.07 20.03
CA PHE A 288 -7.04 1.42 19.85
C PHE A 288 -7.88 1.34 21.15
N HIS A 289 -7.36 1.76 22.30
CA HIS A 289 -8.03 1.54 23.60
C HIS A 289 -9.45 2.12 23.68
N THR A 290 -9.74 3.21 22.99
CA THR A 290 -11.06 3.87 22.99
C THR A 290 -12.16 3.07 22.28
N ARG A 291 -11.77 2.14 21.41
CA ARG A 291 -12.67 1.27 20.62
C ARG A 291 -12.51 -0.22 20.95
N CYS A 292 -11.57 -0.55 21.84
CA CYS A 292 -11.24 -1.94 22.18
C CYS A 292 -12.22 -2.50 23.22
N PRO A 293 -12.91 -3.63 22.94
CA PRO A 293 -13.80 -4.27 23.91
C PRO A 293 -13.05 -4.85 25.11
N HIS A 294 -11.73 -5.11 24.98
CA HIS A 294 -10.87 -5.69 26.03
C HIS A 294 -9.96 -4.63 26.70
N CYS A 295 -10.35 -3.35 26.64
CA CYS A 295 -9.54 -2.26 27.18
C CYS A 295 -9.37 -2.37 28.70
N THR A 296 -8.12 -2.25 29.18
CA THR A 296 -7.76 -2.16 30.60
C THR A 296 -7.12 -0.81 30.93
N GLU A 297 -6.88 -0.51 32.22
CA GLU A 297 -6.16 0.71 32.63
C GLU A 297 -4.73 0.78 32.03
N LYS A 298 -4.06 -0.37 31.86
CA LYS A 298 -2.75 -0.43 31.20
C LYS A 298 -2.81 0.06 29.76
N CYS A 299 -3.90 -0.29 29.04
CA CYS A 299 -4.08 0.15 27.65
C CYS A 299 -4.25 1.67 27.53
N LYS A 300 -4.81 2.34 28.53
CA LYS A 300 -5.00 3.79 28.53
C LYS A 300 -3.71 4.57 28.78
N THR A 301 -2.77 3.97 29.50
CA THR A 301 -1.58 4.67 30.01
C THR A 301 -0.27 4.25 29.34
N GLN A 302 -0.20 3.03 28.81
CA GLN A 302 1.04 2.47 28.25
C GLN A 302 0.87 2.11 26.78
N VAL A 303 1.88 2.47 25.95
CA VAL A 303 1.95 2.04 24.56
C VAL A 303 2.38 0.56 24.51
N PRO A 304 1.64 -0.34 23.85
CA PRO A 304 2.06 -1.73 23.72
C PRO A 304 3.32 -1.85 22.85
N THR A 305 4.24 -2.70 23.26
CA THR A 305 5.42 -3.09 22.45
C THR A 305 5.03 -4.21 21.48
N PRO A 306 5.60 -4.24 20.27
CA PRO A 306 5.43 -5.36 19.34
C PRO A 306 5.95 -6.65 19.96
N VAL A 307 5.19 -7.73 19.87
CA VAL A 307 5.56 -9.09 20.34
C VAL A 307 5.35 -10.05 19.18
N GLU A 308 6.37 -10.84 18.87
CA GLU A 308 6.26 -11.96 17.93
C GLU A 308 5.69 -13.17 18.66
N ILE A 309 4.49 -13.61 18.25
CA ILE A 309 3.73 -14.69 18.88
C ILE A 309 3.86 -16.02 18.14
N ALA A 310 4.21 -15.96 16.87
CA ALA A 310 4.55 -17.06 15.98
C ALA A 310 5.52 -16.56 14.89
N PRO A 311 6.23 -17.42 14.15
CA PRO A 311 7.15 -17.00 13.12
C PRO A 311 6.53 -16.03 12.12
N GLY A 312 7.01 -14.78 12.11
CA GLY A 312 6.49 -13.69 11.27
C GLY A 312 5.11 -13.13 11.67
N HIS A 313 4.54 -13.56 12.80
CA HIS A 313 3.29 -13.01 13.34
C HIS A 313 3.58 -12.09 14.52
N ILE A 314 3.56 -10.79 14.26
CA ILE A 314 3.90 -9.72 15.22
C ILE A 314 2.64 -8.96 15.56
N VAL A 315 2.40 -8.74 16.86
CA VAL A 315 1.20 -8.06 17.38
C VAL A 315 1.59 -6.95 18.34
N LYS A 316 1.03 -5.76 18.16
CA LYS A 316 1.22 -4.60 19.05
C LYS A 316 0.00 -4.46 19.99
N CYS A 317 -0.13 -5.41 20.93
CA CYS A 317 -1.21 -5.48 21.92
C CYS A 317 -0.64 -5.91 23.28
N HIS A 318 -1.21 -5.40 24.40
CA HIS A 318 -0.83 -5.83 25.75
C HIS A 318 -1.31 -7.24 26.07
N TYR A 319 -2.34 -7.72 25.36
CA TYR A 319 -3.02 -8.98 25.65
C TYR A 319 -3.36 -9.73 24.36
N PRO A 320 -2.36 -10.17 23.59
CA PRO A 320 -2.60 -10.86 22.31
C PRO A 320 -3.26 -12.23 22.48
N GLU A 321 -3.27 -12.77 23.73
CA GLU A 321 -3.83 -14.08 24.09
C GLU A 321 -5.31 -14.02 24.51
N LEU A 322 -5.79 -12.84 24.95
CA LEU A 322 -7.18 -12.66 25.44
C LEU A 322 -8.22 -12.57 24.32
N THR A 323 -7.87 -12.93 23.14
CA THR A 323 -8.74 -12.83 21.95
C THR A 323 -9.30 -14.21 21.59
N GLU A 324 -9.92 -14.90 22.56
CA GLU A 324 -10.83 -16.03 22.29
C GLU A 324 -12.20 -15.55 21.82
#